data_9eacdfe6e99373655c77e8fa8ed56f7d
#
_entry.id   9eacdfe6e99373655c77e8fa8ed56f7d
#
_cell.length_a   1.000
_cell.length_b   1.000
_cell.length_c   1.000
_cell.angle_alpha   90.00
_cell.angle_beta   90.00
_cell.angle_gamma   90.00
#
_symmetry.space_group_name_H-M   'P 1'
#
loop_
_entity.id
_entity.type
_entity.pdbx_description
1 polymer ?
#
loop_
_entity_poly.entity_id
_entity_poly.type
_entity_poly.pdbx_seq_one_letter_code
_entity_poly.pdbx_strand_id
1 'polypeptide(L)'
;MPILERFGAKINSIIGLTISSVLLCIFSSQPFLAARVLDYACSCQPEVSPKGEFRYESKHVRLPKTPAEEITIEEITDWIPQYFPGETFSPETPRQDRELRLFHISHAFLQAAWINRRDCDFHLEISPNEKKDSFRIIVEMTKEYCSERKELQTQMAAKGFILDEKLREFEQPLPVEVVGLAFQDNAGPRGSSKVNSLWEIHPAIVKIVSPRELQKIK
;
A
#
# COMPACT_ATOMS: atom_id res chain seq x y z
N MET A 1 -62.26 -41.57 -24.62
CA MET A 1 -63.10 -41.34 -25.81
C MET A 1 -62.98 -39.89 -26.19
N PRO A 2 -62.98 -39.62 -27.42
CA PRO A 2 -61.95 -39.62 -28.47
C PRO A 2 -61.73 -38.18 -28.96
N ILE A 3 -60.92 -37.89 -29.82
CA ILE A 3 -60.66 -37.84 -31.26
C ILE A 3 -59.71 -36.68 -31.50
N LEU A 4 -58.54 -36.92 -32.00
CA LEU A 4 -58.05 -36.72 -33.38
C LEU A 4 -58.40 -35.35 -34.05
N GLU A 5 -57.39 -34.60 -34.52
CA GLU A 5 -56.81 -34.55 -35.87
C GLU A 5 -55.76 -33.46 -35.92
N ARG A 6 -54.50 -33.72 -36.30
CA ARG A 6 -53.84 -33.70 -37.60
C ARG A 6 -54.16 -32.48 -38.46
N PHE A 7 -53.11 -31.74 -38.73
CA PHE A 7 -52.63 -31.15 -40.02
C PHE A 7 -51.46 -30.25 -39.66
N GLY A 8 -50.26 -30.39 -40.03
CA GLY A 8 -49.66 -30.81 -41.26
C GLY A 8 -49.44 -29.62 -42.22
N ALA A 9 -48.30 -28.93 -42.10
CA ALA A 9 -47.69 -28.25 -43.23
C ALA A 9 -46.21 -27.92 -42.95
N LYS A 10 -45.37 -28.53 -43.74
CA LYS A 10 -44.02 -28.12 -44.05
C LYS A 10 -44.01 -26.78 -44.76
N ILE A 11 -43.07 -25.88 -44.44
CA ILE A 11 -42.42 -25.05 -45.45
C ILE A 11 -40.97 -24.88 -45.07
N ASN A 12 -40.17 -25.13 -46.06
CA ASN A 12 -38.73 -25.11 -46.16
C ASN A 12 -38.09 -23.71 -46.07
N SER A 13 -36.90 -23.68 -45.51
CA SER A 13 -35.71 -23.30 -46.30
C SER A 13 -35.34 -21.83 -46.39
N ILE A 14 -34.06 -21.62 -46.08
CA ILE A 14 -33.13 -20.61 -46.60
C ILE A 14 -33.28 -19.22 -45.99
N ILE A 15 -32.31 -18.81 -45.21
CA ILE A 15 -31.24 -17.88 -45.56
C ILE A 15 -30.21 -17.92 -44.43
N GLY A 16 -29.07 -18.50 -44.80
CA GLY A 16 -27.83 -18.21 -44.15
C GLY A 16 -27.38 -16.80 -44.53
N LEU A 17 -26.68 -16.20 -43.78
CA LEU A 17 -25.43 -15.45 -44.01
C LEU A 17 -25.09 -14.53 -42.83
N THR A 18 -23.90 -14.78 -42.34
CA THR A 18 -22.92 -13.77 -41.90
C THR A 18 -23.31 -12.89 -40.72
N ILE A 19 -22.91 -13.41 -39.52
CA ILE A 19 -22.40 -12.54 -38.50
C ILE A 19 -20.97 -13.00 -38.24
N SER A 20 -20.10 -12.49 -39.09
CA SER A 20 -18.65 -12.56 -38.88
C SER A 20 -18.18 -11.11 -38.77
N SER A 21 -17.36 -10.86 -37.81
CA SER A 21 -16.53 -9.66 -37.69
C SER A 21 -17.17 -8.40 -37.09
N VAL A 22 -17.38 -8.36 -35.78
CA VAL A 22 -17.06 -7.16 -34.98
C VAL A 22 -16.71 -7.61 -33.55
N LEU A 23 -15.55 -8.15 -33.37
CA LEU A 23 -14.99 -8.37 -32.03
C LEU A 23 -13.47 -8.22 -32.09
N LEU A 24 -13.03 -7.00 -32.40
CA LEU A 24 -11.60 -6.64 -32.22
C LEU A 24 -11.51 -5.11 -32.23
N CYS A 25 -11.59 -4.50 -31.07
CA CYS A 25 -11.05 -3.17 -30.75
C CYS A 25 -11.46 -2.71 -29.35
N ILE A 26 -11.16 -3.49 -28.31
CA ILE A 26 -11.17 -2.93 -26.94
C ILE A 26 -10.00 -3.54 -26.14
N PHE A 27 -8.78 -3.33 -26.61
CA PHE A 27 -7.59 -3.62 -25.80
C PHE A 27 -6.42 -2.73 -26.23
N SER A 28 -6.52 -1.43 -26.04
CA SER A 28 -5.33 -0.57 -26.25
C SER A 28 -5.22 0.68 -25.39
N SER A 29 -5.98 0.81 -24.29
CA SER A 29 -5.91 2.02 -23.47
C SER A 29 -5.25 1.86 -22.09
N GLN A 30 -4.76 0.66 -21.75
CA GLN A 30 -4.18 0.45 -20.43
C GLN A 30 -2.68 0.79 -20.25
N PRO A 31 -1.79 0.73 -21.24
CA PRO A 31 -0.36 1.00 -20.99
C PRO A 31 -0.05 2.44 -20.62
N PHE A 32 -0.88 3.42 -21.05
CA PHE A 32 -0.60 4.82 -20.79
C PHE A 32 -0.89 5.28 -19.35
N LEU A 33 -1.89 4.69 -18.69
CA LEU A 33 -2.17 5.03 -17.28
C LEU A 33 -1.12 4.43 -16.34
N ALA A 34 -0.74 3.18 -16.58
CA ALA A 34 0.28 2.51 -15.78
C ALA A 34 1.64 3.21 -15.87
N ALA A 35 2.04 3.70 -17.06
CA ALA A 35 3.29 4.43 -17.24
C ALA A 35 3.30 5.77 -16.48
N ARG A 36 2.20 6.54 -16.46
CA ARG A 36 2.10 7.78 -15.68
C ARG A 36 2.15 7.55 -14.17
N VAL A 37 1.52 6.48 -13.69
CA VAL A 37 1.51 6.14 -12.26
C VAL A 37 2.91 5.72 -11.81
N LEU A 38 3.66 4.96 -12.63
CA LEU A 38 5.04 4.54 -12.31
C LEU A 38 6.02 5.71 -12.25
N ASP A 39 5.85 6.72 -13.11
CA ASP A 39 6.71 7.92 -13.10
C ASP A 39 6.52 8.73 -11.81
N TYR A 40 5.30 8.80 -11.27
CA TYR A 40 5.02 9.56 -10.06
C TYR A 40 5.76 9.01 -8.82
N ALA A 41 6.03 7.73 -8.78
CA ALA A 41 6.72 7.09 -7.65
C ALA A 41 8.14 7.62 -7.42
N CYS A 42 8.81 8.12 -8.47
CA CYS A 42 10.19 8.59 -8.39
C CYS A 42 10.36 10.08 -8.64
N SER A 43 9.42 10.71 -9.35
CA SER A 43 9.54 12.09 -9.81
C SER A 43 8.72 13.09 -9.00
N CYS A 44 8.06 12.65 -7.93
CA CYS A 44 7.32 13.52 -7.03
C CYS A 44 8.20 14.63 -6.47
N GLN A 45 7.70 15.87 -6.48
CA GLN A 45 8.37 17.01 -5.89
C GLN A 45 7.64 17.40 -4.60
N PRO A 46 8.33 17.39 -3.44
CA PRO A 46 7.74 17.76 -2.16
C PRO A 46 7.25 19.22 -2.17
N GLU A 47 6.10 19.46 -1.58
CA GLU A 47 5.58 20.82 -1.36
C GLU A 47 6.30 21.55 -0.23
N VAL A 48 6.86 20.80 0.73
CA VAL A 48 7.60 21.33 1.87
C VAL A 48 9.09 21.14 1.63
N SER A 49 9.86 22.17 1.90
CA SER A 49 11.32 22.06 1.85
C SER A 49 11.83 21.17 2.99
N PRO A 50 12.98 20.51 2.85
CA PRO A 50 13.60 19.73 3.92
C PRO A 50 13.68 20.45 5.27
N LYS A 51 13.93 21.78 5.24
CA LYS A 51 13.99 22.61 6.46
C LYS A 51 12.63 22.83 7.15
N GLY A 52 11.53 22.63 6.45
CA GLY A 52 10.16 22.78 6.98
C GLY A 52 9.53 21.46 7.41
N GLU A 53 10.21 20.34 7.19
CA GLU A 53 9.73 19.03 7.58
C GLU A 53 10.27 18.63 8.96
N PHE A 54 9.40 18.06 9.78
CA PHE A 54 9.75 17.59 11.10
C PHE A 54 10.76 16.43 11.01
N ARG A 55 11.94 16.61 11.63
CA ARG A 55 13.01 15.61 11.68
C ARG A 55 13.40 15.03 10.33
N TYR A 56 13.46 15.87 9.27
CA TYR A 56 13.74 15.44 7.89
C TYR A 56 14.96 14.52 7.79
N GLU A 57 16.09 14.92 8.35
CA GLU A 57 17.32 14.12 8.31
C GLU A 57 17.18 12.75 8.99
N SER A 58 16.34 12.69 10.03
CA SER A 58 16.05 11.43 10.72
C SER A 58 15.09 10.53 9.92
N LYS A 59 14.19 11.10 9.13
CA LYS A 59 13.26 10.38 8.26
C LYS A 59 13.95 9.80 7.03
N HIS A 60 14.82 10.57 6.38
CA HIS A 60 15.43 10.26 5.09
C HIS A 60 16.79 9.55 5.21
N VAL A 61 16.95 8.67 6.16
CA VAL A 61 18.15 7.84 6.29
C VAL A 61 18.08 6.59 5.40
N ARG A 62 19.23 6.02 5.07
CA ARG A 62 19.27 4.73 4.39
C ARG A 62 19.17 3.60 5.41
N LEU A 63 18.43 2.54 5.07
CA LEU A 63 18.37 1.34 5.88
C LEU A 63 19.76 0.71 6.01
N PRO A 64 20.18 0.33 7.23
CA PRO A 64 21.46 -0.34 7.42
C PRO A 64 21.43 -1.74 6.81
N LYS A 65 22.62 -2.27 6.48
CA LYS A 65 22.79 -3.65 5.99
C LYS A 65 22.99 -4.65 7.14
N THR A 66 22.34 -4.42 8.26
CA THR A 66 22.37 -5.31 9.43
C THR A 66 21.19 -6.29 9.36
N PRO A 67 21.27 -7.44 10.05
CA PRO A 67 20.09 -8.28 10.23
C PRO A 67 18.96 -7.48 10.87
N ALA A 68 17.75 -7.65 10.36
CA ALA A 68 16.56 -7.06 10.95
C ALA A 68 16.05 -7.94 12.11
N GLU A 69 15.47 -7.29 13.10
CA GLU A 69 14.82 -7.97 14.21
C GLU A 69 13.37 -8.25 13.85
N GLU A 70 12.91 -9.48 14.05
CA GLU A 70 11.50 -9.81 13.89
C GLU A 70 10.67 -9.10 14.95
N ILE A 71 9.55 -8.51 14.52
CA ILE A 71 8.62 -7.81 15.41
C ILE A 71 7.19 -7.90 14.86
N THR A 72 6.23 -7.81 15.76
CA THR A 72 4.81 -7.74 15.41
C THR A 72 4.25 -6.31 15.49
N ILE A 73 3.12 -6.07 14.84
CA ILE A 73 2.43 -4.78 14.92
C ILE A 73 1.91 -4.53 16.34
N GLU A 74 1.47 -5.59 17.02
CA GLU A 74 1.03 -5.54 18.41
C GLU A 74 2.14 -5.02 19.32
N GLU A 75 3.35 -5.57 19.20
CA GLU A 75 4.50 -5.10 19.98
C GLU A 75 4.82 -3.64 19.71
N ILE A 76 4.72 -3.18 18.45
CA ILE A 76 4.94 -1.77 18.10
C ILE A 76 3.89 -0.86 18.76
N THR A 77 2.62 -1.30 18.79
CA THR A 77 1.55 -0.50 19.41
C THR A 77 1.67 -0.40 20.92
N ASP A 78 2.31 -1.37 21.55
CA ASP A 78 2.59 -1.38 23.00
C ASP A 78 3.82 -0.56 23.38
N TRP A 79 4.58 -0.05 22.42
CA TRP A 79 5.75 0.74 22.73
C TRP A 79 5.41 2.08 23.39
N ILE A 80 6.00 2.33 24.54
CA ILE A 80 5.92 3.63 25.20
C ILE A 80 6.67 4.65 24.33
N PRO A 81 6.11 5.86 24.11
CA PRO A 81 6.82 6.94 23.46
C PRO A 81 8.13 7.27 24.16
N GLN A 82 9.21 7.45 23.39
CA GLN A 82 10.51 7.91 23.94
C GLN A 82 10.45 9.38 24.33
N TYR A 83 9.58 10.13 23.66
CA TYR A 83 9.37 11.54 23.88
C TYR A 83 7.90 11.79 24.20
N PHE A 84 7.63 12.49 25.28
CA PHE A 84 6.27 12.78 25.72
C PHE A 84 5.75 14.07 25.12
N PRO A 85 4.40 14.23 24.94
CA PRO A 85 3.80 15.49 24.56
C PRO A 85 4.25 16.61 25.49
N GLY A 86 4.86 17.67 24.93
CA GLY A 86 5.41 18.80 25.71
C GLY A 86 6.93 18.79 25.86
N GLU A 87 7.62 17.70 25.62
CA GLU A 87 9.05 17.72 25.36
C GLU A 87 9.27 18.23 23.92
N THR A 88 10.12 19.23 23.79
CA THR A 88 10.39 19.84 22.49
C THR A 88 11.25 18.91 21.65
N PHE A 89 10.62 18.18 20.74
CA PHE A 89 11.36 17.68 19.60
C PHE A 89 11.85 18.90 18.80
N SER A 90 13.16 19.07 18.76
CA SER A 90 13.75 19.91 17.73
C SER A 90 13.58 19.25 16.36
N PRO A 91 13.35 20.02 15.28
CA PRO A 91 13.43 19.48 13.92
C PRO A 91 14.75 18.75 13.61
N GLU A 92 15.80 19.05 14.35
CA GLU A 92 17.13 18.45 14.23
C GLU A 92 17.36 17.26 15.19
N THR A 93 16.35 16.86 15.98
CA THR A 93 16.52 15.73 16.91
C THR A 93 16.93 14.46 16.17
N PRO A 94 18.13 13.89 16.45
CA PRO A 94 18.59 12.69 15.77
C PRO A 94 17.80 11.46 16.20
N ARG A 95 17.94 10.37 15.45
CA ARG A 95 17.42 9.07 15.86
C ARG A 95 18.13 8.58 17.14
N GLN A 96 17.37 7.93 18.01
CA GLN A 96 17.87 7.41 19.26
C GLN A 96 17.32 6.00 19.54
N ASP A 97 18.05 5.24 20.35
CA ASP A 97 17.63 3.95 20.89
C ASP A 97 16.91 3.04 19.87
N ARG A 98 15.61 2.88 20.02
CA ARG A 98 14.77 2.01 19.17
C ARG A 98 14.76 2.46 17.70
N GLU A 99 14.86 3.74 17.47
CA GLU A 99 14.88 4.29 16.10
C GLU A 99 16.16 3.94 15.31
N LEU A 100 17.18 3.41 15.97
CA LEU A 100 18.41 2.93 15.33
C LEU A 100 18.35 1.45 14.94
N ARG A 101 17.28 0.75 15.32
CA ARG A 101 17.14 -0.68 15.11
C ARG A 101 16.34 -0.95 13.84
N LEU A 102 16.84 -1.88 13.02
CA LEU A 102 16.15 -2.37 11.84
C LEU A 102 15.19 -3.49 12.22
N PHE A 103 13.93 -3.34 11.85
CA PHE A 103 12.86 -4.30 12.12
C PHE A 103 12.35 -4.97 10.86
N HIS A 104 11.88 -6.20 11.01
CA HIS A 104 11.16 -6.96 10.00
C HIS A 104 9.79 -7.36 10.56
N ILE A 105 8.74 -7.00 9.84
CA ILE A 105 7.39 -7.45 10.09
C ILE A 105 7.05 -8.44 8.98
N SER A 106 7.19 -9.72 9.28
CA SER A 106 7.02 -10.79 8.30
C SER A 106 5.56 -11.07 7.95
N HIS A 107 4.62 -10.56 8.75
CA HIS A 107 3.19 -10.81 8.59
C HIS A 107 2.36 -9.58 8.93
N ALA A 108 1.86 -8.91 7.90
CA ALA A 108 0.98 -7.76 8.03
C ALA A 108 0.00 -7.67 6.86
N PHE A 109 -0.99 -6.79 6.99
CA PHE A 109 -1.98 -6.54 5.96
C PHE A 109 -2.06 -5.05 5.64
N LEU A 110 -1.77 -4.68 4.41
CA LEU A 110 -1.92 -3.31 3.91
C LEU A 110 -3.40 -2.98 3.76
N GLN A 111 -3.87 -2.04 4.58
CA GLN A 111 -5.28 -1.65 4.71
C GLN A 111 -5.62 -0.40 3.91
N ALA A 112 -4.70 0.59 3.89
CA ALA A 112 -4.89 1.84 3.19
C ALA A 112 -3.56 2.40 2.70
N ALA A 113 -3.61 3.25 1.67
CA ALA A 113 -2.43 3.90 1.14
C ALA A 113 -2.78 5.25 0.51
N TRP A 114 -1.81 6.18 0.56
CA TRP A 114 -1.86 7.46 -0.18
C TRP A 114 -0.43 8.01 -0.37
N ILE A 115 -0.31 9.04 -1.19
CA ILE A 115 0.93 9.80 -1.35
C ILE A 115 0.80 11.10 -0.58
N ASN A 116 1.69 11.35 0.36
CA ASN A 116 1.73 12.63 1.06
C ASN A 116 2.48 13.66 0.20
N ARG A 117 1.79 14.68 -0.30
CA ARG A 117 2.41 15.72 -1.14
C ARG A 117 3.43 16.57 -0.41
N ARG A 118 3.37 16.66 0.91
CA ARG A 118 4.28 17.51 1.68
C ARG A 118 5.72 17.02 1.54
N ASP A 119 5.94 15.72 1.63
CA ASP A 119 7.27 15.07 1.60
C ASP A 119 7.44 14.10 0.44
N CYS A 120 6.36 13.77 -0.27
CA CYS A 120 6.30 12.78 -1.34
C CYS A 120 6.42 11.33 -0.87
N ASP A 121 6.27 11.04 0.39
CA ASP A 121 6.35 9.68 0.88
C ASP A 121 5.06 8.89 0.60
N PHE A 122 5.22 7.60 0.41
CA PHE A 122 4.08 6.68 0.37
C PHE A 122 3.69 6.37 1.80
N HIS A 123 2.56 6.90 2.23
CA HIS A 123 1.95 6.55 3.51
C HIS A 123 1.11 5.30 3.35
N LEU A 124 1.40 4.31 4.16
CA LEU A 124 0.77 3.01 4.14
C LEU A 124 0.26 2.69 5.55
N GLU A 125 -0.99 2.28 5.67
CA GLU A 125 -1.54 1.78 6.93
C GLU A 125 -1.56 0.27 6.91
N ILE A 126 -0.88 -0.35 7.85
CA ILE A 126 -0.83 -1.81 7.99
C ILE A 126 -1.43 -2.26 9.31
N SER A 127 -1.98 -3.46 9.33
CA SER A 127 -2.63 -4.09 10.48
C SER A 127 -2.14 -5.53 10.68
N PRO A 128 -2.32 -6.11 11.89
CA PRO A 128 -1.88 -7.48 12.16
C PRO A 128 -2.77 -8.55 11.49
N ASN A 129 -3.94 -8.17 11.02
CA ASN A 129 -4.89 -9.08 10.38
C ASN A 129 -5.70 -8.36 9.29
N GLU A 130 -6.45 -9.13 8.49
CA GLU A 130 -7.21 -8.62 7.35
C GLU A 130 -8.52 -7.91 7.71
N LYS A 131 -8.89 -7.81 9.00
CA LYS A 131 -10.13 -7.15 9.41
C LYS A 131 -10.05 -5.65 9.20
N LYS A 132 -11.09 -5.09 8.61
CA LYS A 132 -11.17 -3.66 8.28
C LYS A 132 -11.16 -2.73 9.49
N ASP A 133 -11.65 -3.19 10.62
CA ASP A 133 -11.72 -2.48 11.90
C ASP A 133 -10.49 -2.71 12.78
N SER A 134 -9.50 -3.48 12.30
CA SER A 134 -8.25 -3.71 13.03
C SER A 134 -7.51 -2.39 13.25
N PHE A 135 -6.84 -2.28 14.38
CA PHE A 135 -5.89 -1.18 14.61
C PHE A 135 -4.74 -1.23 13.61
N ARG A 136 -4.11 -0.08 13.38
CA ARG A 136 -3.10 0.10 12.34
C ARG A 136 -1.92 0.89 12.87
N ILE A 137 -0.78 0.69 12.23
CA ILE A 137 0.38 1.57 12.32
C ILE A 137 0.68 2.18 10.96
N ILE A 138 1.43 3.28 10.93
CA ILE A 138 1.93 3.89 9.71
C ILE A 138 3.24 3.24 9.30
N VAL A 139 3.39 3.06 8.00
CA VAL A 139 4.63 2.67 7.34
C VAL A 139 4.88 3.64 6.20
N GLU A 140 6.09 4.21 6.11
CA GLU A 140 6.40 5.21 5.09
C GLU A 140 7.57 4.78 4.22
N MET A 141 7.34 4.81 2.90
CA MET A 141 8.38 4.56 1.90
C MET A 141 8.82 5.90 1.31
N THR A 142 10.03 6.31 1.65
CA THR A 142 10.61 7.57 1.18
C THR A 142 11.03 7.49 -0.30
N LYS A 143 11.19 8.63 -0.94
CA LYS A 143 11.57 8.73 -2.37
C LYS A 143 12.93 8.10 -2.70
N GLU A 144 13.81 7.93 -1.71
CA GLU A 144 15.11 7.28 -1.84
C GLU A 144 15.00 5.80 -2.25
N TYR A 145 13.82 5.20 -2.01
CA TYR A 145 13.49 3.81 -2.38
C TYR A 145 12.62 3.75 -3.64
N CYS A 146 13.00 4.53 -4.63
CA CYS A 146 12.24 4.70 -5.87
C CYS A 146 11.92 3.37 -6.59
N SER A 147 12.88 2.43 -6.67
CA SER A 147 12.67 1.12 -7.33
C SER A 147 11.62 0.28 -6.61
N GLU A 148 11.71 0.22 -5.29
CA GLU A 148 10.80 -0.54 -4.43
C GLU A 148 9.40 0.08 -4.43
N ARG A 149 9.32 1.41 -4.47
CA ARG A 149 8.05 2.14 -4.63
C ARG A 149 7.38 1.85 -5.96
N LYS A 150 8.13 1.82 -7.07
CA LYS A 150 7.61 1.46 -8.40
C LYS A 150 7.07 0.03 -8.41
N GLU A 151 7.79 -0.89 -7.80
CA GLU A 151 7.37 -2.28 -7.70
C GLU A 151 6.06 -2.40 -6.91
N LEU A 152 6.02 -1.85 -5.69
CA LEU A 152 4.82 -1.85 -4.85
C LEU A 152 3.62 -1.22 -5.59
N GLN A 153 3.81 -0.07 -6.20
CA GLN A 153 2.76 0.63 -6.93
C GLN A 153 2.24 -0.20 -8.12
N THR A 154 3.13 -0.89 -8.84
CA THR A 154 2.76 -1.80 -9.93
C THR A 154 1.94 -2.97 -9.42
N GLN A 155 2.34 -3.58 -8.30
CA GLN A 155 1.62 -4.68 -7.68
C GLN A 155 0.23 -4.24 -7.17
N MET A 156 0.13 -3.06 -6.55
CA MET A 156 -1.16 -2.48 -6.14
C MET A 156 -2.07 -2.22 -7.34
N ALA A 157 -1.54 -1.64 -8.42
CA ALA A 157 -2.29 -1.37 -9.64
C ALA A 157 -2.82 -2.67 -10.29
N ALA A 158 -2.05 -3.75 -10.27
CA ALA A 158 -2.47 -5.07 -10.74
C ALA A 158 -3.63 -5.67 -9.90
N LYS A 159 -3.83 -5.16 -8.66
CA LYS A 159 -4.97 -5.48 -7.79
C LYS A 159 -6.11 -4.47 -7.90
N GLY A 160 -6.05 -3.56 -8.86
CA GLY A 160 -7.08 -2.53 -9.08
C GLY A 160 -6.98 -1.32 -8.15
N PHE A 161 -5.92 -1.20 -7.36
CA PHE A 161 -5.72 -0.05 -6.47
C PHE A 161 -4.83 1.00 -7.13
N ILE A 162 -5.36 2.22 -7.27
CA ILE A 162 -4.61 3.37 -7.78
C ILE A 162 -4.14 4.18 -6.59
N LEU A 163 -2.82 4.23 -6.39
CA LEU A 163 -2.19 5.07 -5.39
C LEU A 163 -2.18 6.52 -5.89
N ASP A 164 -2.83 7.39 -5.14
CA ASP A 164 -2.88 8.84 -5.36
C ASP A 164 -2.74 9.61 -4.04
N GLU A 165 -3.01 10.90 -4.05
CA GLU A 165 -2.87 11.80 -2.89
C GLU A 165 -4.01 11.65 -1.87
N LYS A 166 -5.01 10.83 -2.15
CA LYS A 166 -6.15 10.61 -1.25
C LYS A 166 -5.95 9.32 -0.49
N LEU A 167 -6.12 9.37 0.83
CA LEU A 167 -6.21 8.17 1.63
C LEU A 167 -7.34 7.29 1.09
N ARG A 168 -6.99 6.09 0.64
CA ARG A 168 -7.92 5.09 0.14
C ARG A 168 -7.69 3.78 0.86
N GLU A 169 -8.78 3.16 1.29
CA GLU A 169 -8.72 1.80 1.81
C GLU A 169 -8.78 0.77 0.68
N PHE A 170 -8.03 -0.30 0.83
CA PHE A 170 -8.17 -1.47 -0.05
C PHE A 170 -9.53 -2.13 0.18
N GLU A 171 -10.19 -2.56 -0.86
CA GLU A 171 -11.41 -3.36 -0.73
C GLU A 171 -11.11 -4.67 0.00
N GLN A 172 -10.04 -5.33 -0.40
CA GLN A 172 -9.46 -6.47 0.28
C GLN A 172 -8.03 -6.13 0.71
N PRO A 173 -7.71 -6.16 2.02
CA PRO A 173 -6.36 -5.91 2.49
C PRO A 173 -5.34 -6.84 1.85
N LEU A 174 -4.17 -6.31 1.53
CA LEU A 174 -3.13 -7.07 0.85
C LEU A 174 -2.11 -7.57 1.86
N PRO A 175 -1.74 -8.87 1.84
CA PRO A 175 -0.69 -9.38 2.70
C PRO A 175 0.65 -8.78 2.28
N VAL A 176 1.41 -8.30 3.27
CA VAL A 176 2.70 -7.64 3.05
C VAL A 176 3.73 -8.07 4.07
N GLU A 177 5.00 -7.98 3.67
CA GLU A 177 6.15 -7.93 4.57
C GLU A 177 6.73 -6.51 4.57
N VAL A 178 7.31 -6.09 5.69
CA VAL A 178 7.88 -4.76 5.86
C VAL A 178 9.26 -4.87 6.50
N VAL A 179 10.23 -4.16 5.95
CA VAL A 179 11.55 -3.98 6.57
C VAL A 179 11.82 -2.50 6.70
N GLY A 180 12.17 -2.02 7.90
CA GLY A 180 12.43 -0.61 8.10
C GLY A 180 12.91 -0.26 9.50
N LEU A 181 13.16 1.01 9.71
CA LEU A 181 13.58 1.55 11.01
C LEU A 181 12.33 2.07 11.76
N ALA A 182 12.29 1.87 13.06
CA ALA A 182 11.29 2.53 13.88
C ALA A 182 11.51 4.05 13.85
N PHE A 183 10.43 4.82 13.93
CA PHE A 183 10.46 6.27 14.04
C PHE A 183 9.30 6.72 14.92
N GLN A 184 9.57 7.59 15.88
CA GLN A 184 8.52 8.22 16.66
C GLN A 184 8.15 9.56 16.05
N ASP A 185 6.93 9.67 15.56
CA ASP A 185 6.39 10.91 15.00
C ASP A 185 5.72 11.78 16.08
N ASN A 186 5.35 12.98 15.71
CA ASN A 186 4.62 13.92 16.56
C ASN A 186 3.19 13.43 16.84
N ALA A 187 2.67 13.88 17.98
CA ALA A 187 1.24 13.76 18.24
C ALA A 187 0.44 14.65 17.25
N GLY A 188 -0.55 14.04 16.59
CA GLY A 188 -1.42 14.72 15.64
C GLY A 188 -2.30 13.74 14.88
N PRO A 189 -3.23 14.22 14.06
CA PRO A 189 -3.98 13.34 13.16
C PRO A 189 -3.02 12.66 12.19
N ARG A 190 -2.99 11.33 12.21
CA ARG A 190 -2.09 10.50 11.42
C ARG A 190 -2.91 9.44 10.71
N GLY A 191 -3.08 9.60 9.41
CA GLY A 191 -3.84 8.65 8.63
C GLY A 191 -5.33 8.55 9.04
N SER A 192 -5.84 7.33 9.04
CA SER A 192 -7.22 7.06 9.47
C SER A 192 -7.36 7.05 11.01
N SER A 193 -8.61 7.11 11.48
CA SER A 193 -8.91 7.00 12.92
C SER A 193 -8.55 5.65 13.56
N LYS A 194 -8.05 4.70 12.76
CA LYS A 194 -7.64 3.36 13.19
C LYS A 194 -6.16 3.27 13.54
N VAL A 195 -5.39 4.33 13.27
CA VAL A 195 -3.96 4.40 13.63
C VAL A 195 -3.83 4.66 15.13
N ASN A 196 -3.24 3.72 15.86
CA ASN A 196 -3.21 3.68 17.32
C ASN A 196 -1.84 3.96 17.93
N SER A 197 -0.81 4.21 17.11
CA SER A 197 0.56 4.38 17.61
C SER A 197 1.17 5.69 17.15
N LEU A 198 2.00 6.29 17.98
CA LEU A 198 2.93 7.36 17.57
C LEU A 198 4.17 6.78 16.88
N TRP A 199 4.38 5.47 17.03
CA TRP A 199 5.45 4.77 16.34
C TRP A 199 5.02 4.36 14.94
N GLU A 200 5.92 4.52 14.02
CA GLU A 200 5.81 4.11 12.63
C GLU A 200 7.08 3.41 12.18
N ILE A 201 7.04 2.77 11.04
CA ILE A 201 8.24 2.26 10.39
C ILE A 201 8.61 3.22 9.24
N HIS A 202 9.69 3.99 9.44
CA HIS A 202 10.11 5.05 8.54
C HIS A 202 11.63 5.28 8.59
N PRO A 203 12.38 5.15 7.49
CA PRO A 203 11.92 4.66 6.20
C PRO A 203 11.67 3.15 6.21
N ALA A 204 10.87 2.71 5.26
CA ALA A 204 10.54 1.31 5.08
C ALA A 204 10.65 0.85 3.62
N ILE A 205 10.79 -0.45 3.45
CA ILE A 205 10.55 -1.18 2.21
C ILE A 205 9.38 -2.12 2.48
N VAL A 206 8.35 -2.06 1.63
CA VAL A 206 7.15 -2.88 1.72
C VAL A 206 7.02 -3.73 0.47
N LYS A 207 6.72 -5.01 0.65
CA LYS A 207 6.47 -5.95 -0.45
C LYS A 207 5.15 -6.66 -0.24
N ILE A 208 4.36 -6.77 -1.29
CA ILE A 208 3.17 -7.62 -1.30
C ILE A 208 3.64 -9.07 -1.43
N VAL A 209 3.20 -9.91 -0.49
CA VAL A 209 3.54 -11.33 -0.47
C VAL A 209 2.36 -12.18 -0.95
N SER A 210 2.65 -13.33 -1.53
CA SER A 210 1.60 -14.24 -1.95
C SER A 210 1.01 -14.99 -0.75
N PRO A 211 -0.26 -15.42 -0.80
CA PRO A 211 -0.86 -16.25 0.24
C PRO A 211 -0.08 -17.54 0.54
N ARG A 212 0.67 -18.05 -0.45
CA ARG A 212 1.52 -19.24 -0.27
C ARG A 212 2.78 -18.94 0.54
N GLU A 213 3.31 -17.72 0.46
CA GLU A 213 4.47 -17.29 1.25
C GLU A 213 4.09 -17.11 2.71
N LEU A 214 2.90 -16.56 2.98
CA LEU A 214 2.35 -16.43 4.33
C LEU A 214 2.20 -17.79 5.06
N GLN A 215 1.90 -18.88 4.33
CA GLN A 215 1.74 -20.20 4.93
C GLN A 215 3.05 -20.86 5.34
N LYS A 216 4.19 -20.42 4.82
CA LYS A 216 5.53 -20.95 5.16
C LYS A 216 6.13 -20.34 6.42
N ILE A 217 5.56 -19.24 6.91
CA ILE A 217 6.06 -18.48 8.05
C ILE A 217 5.38 -18.92 9.36
N LYS A 218 4.33 -19.75 9.26
CA LYS A 218 3.66 -20.41 10.39
C LYS A 218 4.32 -21.75 10.70
#